data_1bf6ebf0e4e3dc1bfaffef08ac6c4814
#
_entry.id   1bf6ebf0e4e3dc1bfaffef08ac6c4814
#
_cell.length_a   1.000
_cell.length_b   1.000
_cell.length_c   1.000
_cell.angle_alpha   90.00
_cell.angle_beta   90.00
_cell.angle_gamma   90.00
#
_symmetry.space_group_name_H-M   'P 1'
#
loop_
_entity.id
_entity.type
_entity.pdbx_description
1 polymer ?
#
loop_
_entity_poly.entity_id
_entity_poly.type
_entity_poly.pdbx_seq_one_letter_code
_entity_poly.pdbx_strand_id
1 'polypeptide(L)'
;MVSSARVGCSWNSDIFDRGAVGISVEGRPILRDNQGVLCKIGFVASLLFKERHKLSQCSCGSSKIFNNCCGPIIAGTPAPTAEALMRSRFTAFARGHLDHIERTYAKAERGKHGLSGVGSSSAVKWVGLQILDTVAGGADDESGIVEFAARYRQEDQIEVHRERSNFRREDGQWVYVDGAVTIAAEAAPGKIGRNDPCLCGSGKKYKKCCGA
;
A
#
# COMPACT_ATOMS: atom_id res chain seq x y z
N MET A 1 -59.69 -1.94 -12.54
CA MET A 1 -58.51 -2.77 -12.58
C MET A 1 -57.42 -1.93 -13.26
N VAL A 2 -56.49 -1.35 -12.50
CA VAL A 2 -55.44 -0.52 -13.04
C VAL A 2 -54.14 -1.35 -12.96
N SER A 3 -53.64 -1.75 -14.12
CA SER A 3 -52.40 -2.52 -14.27
C SER A 3 -51.20 -1.62 -14.00
N SER A 4 -50.42 -1.92 -12.94
CA SER A 4 -49.19 -1.25 -12.59
C SER A 4 -48.05 -1.83 -13.45
N ALA A 5 -47.68 -1.13 -14.51
CA ALA A 5 -46.49 -1.44 -15.28
C ALA A 5 -45.25 -1.01 -14.47
N ARG A 6 -44.40 -1.99 -14.03
CA ARG A 6 -43.10 -1.73 -13.46
C ARG A 6 -42.14 -1.44 -14.63
N VAL A 7 -41.70 -0.18 -14.77
CA VAL A 7 -40.63 0.18 -15.67
C VAL A 7 -39.31 -0.20 -15.00
N GLY A 8 -38.66 -1.24 -15.47
CA GLY A 8 -37.34 -1.64 -15.01
C GLY A 8 -36.26 -0.76 -15.65
N CYS A 9 -35.52 0.00 -14.86
CA CYS A 9 -34.30 0.65 -15.31
C CYS A 9 -33.20 -0.40 -15.47
N SER A 10 -32.77 -0.67 -16.71
CA SER A 10 -31.61 -1.51 -16.97
C SER A 10 -30.34 -0.67 -16.89
N TRP A 11 -29.38 -1.14 -16.13
CA TRP A 11 -28.07 -0.53 -16.02
C TRP A 11 -27.19 -0.93 -17.18
N ASN A 12 -26.62 0.06 -17.91
CA ASN A 12 -25.55 -0.16 -18.86
C ASN A 12 -24.32 0.59 -18.35
N SER A 13 -23.19 -0.12 -18.20
CA SER A 13 -21.93 0.36 -17.61
C SER A 13 -21.20 1.46 -18.40
N ASP A 14 -21.67 1.77 -19.61
CA ASP A 14 -20.96 2.65 -20.55
C ASP A 14 -21.32 4.13 -20.44
N ILE A 15 -22.16 4.53 -19.45
CA ILE A 15 -22.67 5.91 -19.33
C ILE A 15 -21.78 6.80 -18.43
N PHE A 16 -20.75 6.25 -17.81
CA PHE A 16 -19.93 7.01 -16.84
C PHE A 16 -18.89 7.96 -17.43
N ASP A 17 -18.70 7.96 -18.75
CA ASP A 17 -17.59 8.69 -19.39
C ASP A 17 -17.99 9.98 -20.14
N ARG A 18 -19.25 10.45 -20.04
CA ARG A 18 -19.68 11.69 -20.67
C ARG A 18 -20.57 12.53 -19.76
N GLY A 19 -19.94 13.38 -18.99
CA GLY A 19 -20.46 14.70 -18.53
C GLY A 19 -21.92 14.75 -18.06
N ALA A 20 -22.33 14.00 -17.06
CA ALA A 20 -23.64 14.17 -16.43
C ALA A 20 -23.62 15.35 -15.45
N VAL A 21 -24.41 16.39 -15.71
CA VAL A 21 -24.60 17.53 -14.79
C VAL A 21 -25.57 17.10 -13.70
N GLY A 22 -25.07 16.94 -12.47
CA GLY A 22 -25.88 16.65 -11.29
C GLY A 22 -26.55 17.93 -10.76
N ILE A 23 -27.89 17.94 -10.64
CA ILE A 23 -28.62 18.98 -9.93
C ILE A 23 -29.03 18.43 -8.58
N SER A 24 -28.75 19.18 -7.51
CA SER A 24 -29.14 18.81 -6.14
C SER A 24 -30.37 19.59 -5.77
N VAL A 25 -31.45 18.91 -5.33
CA VAL A 25 -32.63 19.50 -4.72
C VAL A 25 -32.84 18.81 -3.38
N GLU A 26 -32.91 19.60 -2.31
CA GLU A 26 -33.09 19.13 -0.92
C GLU A 26 -32.08 18.09 -0.43
N GLY A 27 -30.78 18.21 -0.84
CA GLY A 27 -29.72 17.37 -0.32
C GLY A 27 -29.71 15.91 -0.83
N ARG A 28 -30.50 15.58 -1.86
CA ARG A 28 -30.50 14.24 -2.48
C ARG A 28 -30.07 14.32 -3.93
N PRO A 29 -29.12 13.48 -4.37
CA PRO A 29 -28.70 13.47 -5.77
C PRO A 29 -29.78 12.88 -6.67
N ILE A 30 -30.13 13.59 -7.73
CA ILE A 30 -31.08 13.16 -8.75
C ILE A 30 -30.35 13.18 -10.09
N LEU A 31 -30.37 12.06 -10.81
CA LEU A 31 -29.86 11.97 -12.18
C LEU A 31 -31.05 11.98 -13.15
N ARG A 32 -30.93 12.72 -14.26
CA ARG A 32 -31.86 12.68 -15.38
C ARG A 32 -31.32 11.76 -16.47
N ASP A 33 -32.17 10.92 -17.02
CA ASP A 33 -31.85 10.20 -18.25
C ASP A 33 -32.01 11.09 -19.49
N ASN A 34 -31.60 10.58 -20.64
CA ASN A 34 -31.71 11.31 -21.91
C ASN A 34 -33.17 11.59 -22.37
N GLN A 35 -34.15 11.12 -21.64
CA GLN A 35 -35.58 11.35 -21.90
C GLN A 35 -36.19 12.26 -20.84
N GLY A 36 -35.40 12.79 -19.89
CA GLY A 36 -35.88 13.73 -18.86
C GLY A 36 -36.62 13.07 -17.68
N VAL A 37 -36.61 11.75 -17.58
CA VAL A 37 -37.27 11.02 -16.50
C VAL A 37 -36.45 11.07 -15.22
N LEU A 38 -37.08 11.48 -14.12
CA LEU A 38 -36.45 11.56 -12.77
C LEU A 38 -36.39 10.16 -12.15
N CYS A 39 -35.21 9.54 -12.15
CA CYS A 39 -35.00 8.32 -11.37
C CYS A 39 -34.57 8.65 -9.95
N LYS A 40 -35.36 8.29 -8.96
CA LYS A 40 -34.97 8.34 -7.55
C LYS A 40 -33.98 7.24 -7.29
N ILE A 41 -32.70 7.61 -7.03
CA ILE A 41 -31.68 6.66 -6.62
C ILE A 41 -32.05 6.19 -5.21
N GLY A 42 -32.50 4.93 -5.10
CA GLY A 42 -32.85 4.34 -3.83
C GLY A 42 -31.66 4.29 -2.86
N PHE A 43 -31.96 4.15 -1.58
CA PHE A 43 -31.05 4.14 -0.43
C PHE A 43 -29.80 3.24 -0.58
N VAL A 44 -29.81 2.31 -1.53
CA VAL A 44 -28.71 1.37 -1.84
C VAL A 44 -27.51 2.07 -2.50
N ALA A 45 -27.74 3.09 -3.34
CA ALA A 45 -26.65 3.85 -3.95
C ALA A 45 -25.89 4.73 -2.93
N SER A 46 -26.55 5.15 -1.86
CA SER A 46 -25.93 5.88 -0.76
C SER A 46 -25.01 5.00 0.09
N LEU A 47 -25.26 3.70 0.14
CA LEU A 47 -24.37 2.73 0.82
C LEU A 47 -23.14 2.41 -0.02
N LEU A 48 -23.26 2.31 -1.34
CA LEU A 48 -22.14 2.09 -2.26
C LEU A 48 -21.22 3.33 -2.35
N PHE A 49 -21.75 4.53 -2.16
CA PHE A 49 -20.92 5.75 -2.08
C PHE A 49 -20.23 5.93 -0.72
N LYS A 50 -20.61 5.16 0.29
CA LYS A 50 -20.02 5.18 1.64
C LYS A 50 -18.86 4.20 1.80
N GLU A 51 -18.65 3.28 0.87
CA GLU A 51 -17.38 2.62 0.65
C GLU A 51 -16.43 3.52 -0.18
N ARG A 52 -16.25 4.75 0.26
CA ARG A 52 -14.96 5.40 0.01
C ARG A 52 -13.95 4.43 0.59
N HIS A 53 -13.29 3.67 -0.27
CA HIS A 53 -12.09 2.93 0.07
C HIS A 53 -11.30 3.82 1.01
N LYS A 54 -11.19 3.41 2.25
CA LYS A 54 -10.35 4.09 3.24
C LYS A 54 -8.98 4.01 2.60
N LEU A 55 -8.60 5.08 1.87
CA LEU A 55 -7.36 5.16 1.11
C LEU A 55 -6.26 4.89 2.13
N SER A 56 -5.85 3.63 2.25
CA SER A 56 -4.93 3.20 3.29
C SER A 56 -3.59 3.83 2.97
N GLN A 57 -3.01 4.50 3.95
CA GLN A 57 -1.64 4.96 3.85
C GLN A 57 -0.73 3.79 3.49
N CYS A 58 0.31 4.07 2.71
CA CYS A 58 1.27 3.06 2.34
C CYS A 58 2.03 2.57 3.58
N SER A 59 2.20 1.26 3.70
CA SER A 59 2.95 0.64 4.80
C SER A 59 4.42 1.08 4.85
N CYS A 60 4.95 1.63 3.74
CA CYS A 60 6.35 2.05 3.63
C CYS A 60 6.72 3.32 4.42
N GLY A 61 5.78 3.93 5.12
CA GLY A 61 6.05 5.13 5.94
C GLY A 61 6.18 6.45 5.16
N SER A 62 5.91 6.46 3.84
CA SER A 62 6.01 7.68 3.01
C SER A 62 4.88 8.68 3.23
N SER A 63 3.89 8.39 4.06
CA SER A 63 2.65 9.16 4.26
C SER A 63 1.76 9.26 3.01
N LYS A 64 2.16 8.70 1.87
CA LYS A 64 1.35 8.64 0.65
C LYS A 64 0.33 7.50 0.73
N ILE A 65 -0.74 7.59 -0.04
CA ILE A 65 -1.68 6.46 -0.20
C ILE A 65 -1.01 5.35 -1.03
N PHE A 66 -1.35 4.10 -0.74
CA PHE A 66 -0.75 2.92 -1.36
C PHE A 66 -0.80 2.98 -2.89
N ASN A 67 -1.95 3.34 -3.48
CA ASN A 67 -2.16 3.39 -4.93
C ASN A 67 -1.31 4.45 -5.64
N ASN A 68 -0.81 5.46 -4.92
CA ASN A 68 0.05 6.52 -5.44
C ASN A 68 1.48 6.40 -4.88
N CYS A 69 1.85 5.22 -4.38
CA CYS A 69 3.14 4.95 -3.76
C CYS A 69 3.68 3.58 -4.22
N CYS A 70 3.64 2.58 -3.35
CA CYS A 70 4.19 1.25 -3.64
C CYS A 70 3.27 0.40 -4.52
N GLY A 71 1.97 0.69 -4.60
CA GLY A 71 1.00 -0.08 -5.37
C GLY A 71 1.39 -0.27 -6.84
N PRO A 72 1.65 0.80 -7.60
CA PRO A 72 2.08 0.68 -9.00
C PRO A 72 3.36 -0.15 -9.18
N ILE A 73 4.37 0.03 -8.30
CA ILE A 73 5.63 -0.70 -8.36
C ILE A 73 5.39 -2.20 -8.09
N ILE A 74 4.57 -2.51 -7.10
CA ILE A 74 4.17 -3.89 -6.80
C ILE A 74 3.37 -4.50 -7.97
N ALA A 75 2.58 -3.70 -8.67
CA ALA A 75 1.84 -4.14 -9.86
C ALA A 75 2.71 -4.31 -11.13
N GLY A 76 3.99 -3.90 -11.10
CA GLY A 76 4.93 -4.12 -12.20
C GLY A 76 5.55 -2.87 -12.81
N THR A 77 5.11 -1.67 -12.42
CA THR A 77 5.78 -0.43 -12.85
C THR A 77 7.21 -0.42 -12.34
N PRO A 78 8.23 -0.11 -13.16
CA PRO A 78 9.61 0.02 -12.72
C PRO A 78 9.76 1.03 -11.58
N ALA A 79 10.54 0.67 -10.57
CA ALA A 79 10.88 1.61 -9.50
C ALA A 79 11.80 2.72 -10.06
N PRO A 80 11.52 4.00 -9.79
CA PRO A 80 12.35 5.09 -10.30
C PRO A 80 13.72 5.16 -9.61
N THR A 81 13.85 4.70 -8.37
CA THR A 81 15.08 4.75 -7.56
C THR A 81 15.24 3.48 -6.74
N ALA A 82 16.46 3.22 -6.26
CA ALA A 82 16.75 2.12 -5.35
C ALA A 82 15.91 2.23 -4.05
N GLU A 83 15.76 3.45 -3.50
CA GLU A 83 14.90 3.69 -2.34
C GLU A 83 13.43 3.34 -2.64
N ALA A 84 12.90 3.72 -3.79
CA ALA A 84 11.54 3.40 -4.17
C ALA A 84 11.32 1.88 -4.28
N LEU A 85 12.32 1.16 -4.81
CA LEU A 85 12.30 -0.30 -4.81
C LEU A 85 12.29 -0.85 -3.38
N MET A 86 13.20 -0.39 -2.50
CA MET A 86 13.26 -0.86 -1.10
C MET A 86 11.92 -0.63 -0.38
N ARG A 87 11.32 0.54 -0.52
CA ARG A 87 10.00 0.85 0.06
C ARG A 87 8.91 -0.08 -0.45
N SER A 88 8.94 -0.41 -1.75
CA SER A 88 7.95 -1.31 -2.35
C SER A 88 8.15 -2.76 -1.88
N ARG A 89 9.40 -3.21 -1.71
CA ARG A 89 9.73 -4.54 -1.15
C ARG A 89 9.24 -4.67 0.30
N PHE A 90 9.51 -3.67 1.16
CA PHE A 90 8.96 -3.64 2.51
C PHE A 90 7.42 -3.74 2.51
N THR A 91 6.77 -2.96 1.66
CA THR A 91 5.30 -2.99 1.55
C THR A 91 4.81 -4.34 1.06
N ALA A 92 5.55 -4.98 0.15
CA ALA A 92 5.24 -6.32 -0.34
C ALA A 92 5.34 -7.37 0.78
N PHE A 93 6.39 -7.34 1.59
CA PHE A 93 6.48 -8.20 2.79
C PHE A 93 5.33 -7.94 3.76
N ALA A 94 5.02 -6.68 4.05
CA ALA A 94 3.95 -6.31 4.98
C ALA A 94 2.55 -6.71 4.50
N ARG A 95 2.35 -6.92 3.21
CA ARG A 95 1.07 -7.25 2.57
C ARG A 95 1.02 -8.64 1.94
N GLY A 96 2.11 -9.40 1.97
CA GLY A 96 2.18 -10.76 1.43
C GLY A 96 2.31 -10.85 -0.10
N HIS A 97 2.81 -9.80 -0.77
CA HIS A 97 3.07 -9.82 -2.23
C HIS A 97 4.42 -10.46 -2.54
N LEU A 98 4.57 -11.75 -2.30
CA LEU A 98 5.84 -12.47 -2.39
C LEU A 98 6.39 -12.52 -3.83
N ASP A 99 5.52 -12.54 -4.85
CA ASP A 99 5.92 -12.48 -6.26
C ASP A 99 6.73 -11.22 -6.57
N HIS A 100 6.37 -10.08 -5.93
CA HIS A 100 7.14 -8.86 -6.08
C HIS A 100 8.52 -8.97 -5.45
N ILE A 101 8.63 -9.61 -4.31
CA ILE A 101 9.92 -9.86 -3.66
C ILE A 101 10.80 -10.70 -4.57
N GLU A 102 10.27 -11.83 -5.07
CA GLU A 102 11.03 -12.76 -5.92
C GLU A 102 11.50 -12.11 -7.21
N ARG A 103 10.62 -11.44 -7.96
CA ARG A 103 10.99 -10.83 -9.25
C ARG A 103 11.95 -9.65 -9.13
N THR A 104 12.04 -9.03 -7.95
CA THR A 104 12.93 -7.89 -7.68
C THR A 104 14.26 -8.24 -7.07
N TYR A 105 14.58 -9.52 -6.90
CA TYR A 105 15.96 -9.96 -6.68
C TYR A 105 16.76 -9.83 -7.98
N ALA A 106 18.06 -9.62 -7.86
CA ALA A 106 19.00 -9.80 -8.97
C ALA A 106 18.83 -11.20 -9.58
N LYS A 107 18.96 -11.33 -10.90
CA LYS A 107 18.70 -12.60 -11.61
C LYS A 107 19.48 -13.77 -11.01
N ALA A 108 20.73 -13.52 -10.59
CA ALA A 108 21.58 -14.53 -9.97
C ALA A 108 21.10 -15.00 -8.59
N GLU A 109 20.23 -14.23 -7.93
CA GLU A 109 19.76 -14.51 -6.57
C GLU A 109 18.33 -15.09 -6.52
N ARG A 110 17.61 -15.05 -7.64
CA ARG A 110 16.23 -15.56 -7.71
C ARG A 110 16.19 -17.06 -7.40
N GLY A 111 15.17 -17.45 -6.63
CA GLY A 111 14.97 -18.84 -6.22
C GLY A 111 15.90 -19.33 -5.10
N LYS A 112 16.90 -18.55 -4.68
CA LYS A 112 17.82 -18.95 -3.61
C LYS A 112 17.27 -18.63 -2.21
N HIS A 113 16.42 -17.62 -2.13
CA HIS A 113 15.83 -17.16 -0.87
C HIS A 113 14.50 -17.85 -0.68
N GLY A 114 14.45 -18.87 0.18
CA GLY A 114 13.21 -19.60 0.48
C GLY A 114 12.15 -18.67 1.07
N LEU A 115 11.34 -18.07 0.22
CA LEU A 115 10.21 -17.21 0.64
C LEU A 115 9.03 -18.02 1.16
N SER A 116 9.09 -19.36 1.13
CA SER A 116 8.10 -20.26 1.69
C SER A 116 7.99 -20.03 3.19
N GLY A 117 6.84 -19.51 3.64
CA GLY A 117 6.60 -19.17 5.03
C GLY A 117 6.86 -17.72 5.42
N VAL A 118 7.56 -16.94 4.59
CA VAL A 118 7.68 -15.50 4.79
C VAL A 118 6.35 -14.84 4.43
N GLY A 119 5.73 -14.17 5.39
CA GLY A 119 4.41 -13.50 5.19
C GLY A 119 3.19 -14.37 5.49
N SER A 120 3.30 -15.69 5.55
CA SER A 120 2.22 -16.58 6.02
C SER A 120 2.31 -16.89 7.51
N SER A 121 3.43 -16.56 8.16
CA SER A 121 3.55 -16.66 9.61
C SER A 121 2.75 -15.53 10.25
N SER A 122 1.64 -15.87 10.87
CA SER A 122 0.85 -14.97 11.73
C SER A 122 1.68 -14.41 12.91
N ALA A 123 2.89 -14.92 13.11
CA ALA A 123 3.78 -14.56 14.20
C ALA A 123 4.51 -13.23 13.98
N VAL A 124 4.76 -12.81 12.74
CA VAL A 124 5.52 -11.60 12.44
C VAL A 124 4.64 -10.58 11.70
N LYS A 125 4.44 -9.42 12.29
CA LYS A 125 3.72 -8.30 11.64
C LYS A 125 4.65 -7.12 11.44
N TRP A 126 4.96 -6.79 10.18
CA TRP A 126 5.70 -5.59 9.82
C TRP A 126 4.91 -4.34 10.16
N VAL A 127 5.50 -3.42 10.93
CA VAL A 127 4.78 -2.26 11.49
C VAL A 127 5.38 -0.92 11.07
N GLY A 128 6.59 -0.87 10.54
CA GLY A 128 7.16 0.38 10.07
C GLY A 128 8.50 0.23 9.37
N LEU A 129 8.78 1.15 8.44
CA LEU A 129 10.04 1.28 7.73
C LEU A 129 10.58 2.70 7.90
N GLN A 130 11.85 2.81 8.22
CA GLN A 130 12.60 4.05 8.23
C GLN A 130 13.82 3.89 7.32
N ILE A 131 13.98 4.76 6.34
CA ILE A 131 15.23 4.87 5.57
C ILE A 131 16.19 5.71 6.42
N LEU A 132 17.38 5.18 6.62
CA LEU A 132 18.42 5.79 7.46
C LEU A 132 19.44 6.55 6.61
N ASP A 133 19.86 5.94 5.49
CA ASP A 133 20.85 6.50 4.57
C ASP A 133 20.62 6.00 3.15
N THR A 134 21.03 6.79 2.17
CA THR A 134 21.06 6.41 0.76
C THR A 134 22.35 6.91 0.12
N VAL A 135 23.02 6.05 -0.61
CA VAL A 135 24.22 6.40 -1.38
C VAL A 135 23.96 6.07 -2.84
N ALA A 136 23.94 7.09 -3.70
CA ALA A 136 23.51 6.95 -5.10
C ALA A 136 22.10 6.30 -5.22
N GLY A 137 21.81 5.61 -6.31
CA GLY A 137 20.53 4.92 -6.49
C GLY A 137 19.38 5.82 -6.98
N GLY A 138 19.68 6.99 -7.52
CA GLY A 138 18.77 7.89 -8.19
C GLY A 138 18.34 7.42 -9.57
N ALA A 139 17.66 8.29 -10.31
CA ALA A 139 17.10 7.96 -11.62
C ALA A 139 18.16 7.63 -12.67
N ASP A 140 19.31 8.27 -12.59
CA ASP A 140 20.40 8.18 -13.58
C ASP A 140 21.53 7.25 -13.13
N ASP A 141 21.43 6.69 -11.91
CA ASP A 141 22.46 5.81 -11.36
C ASP A 141 22.25 4.36 -11.77
N GLU A 142 23.33 3.61 -11.95
CA GLU A 142 23.34 2.17 -12.26
C GLU A 142 23.41 1.29 -11.00
N SER A 143 23.85 1.85 -9.87
CA SER A 143 23.92 1.17 -8.58
C SER A 143 23.57 2.11 -7.44
N GLY A 144 23.23 1.56 -6.30
CA GLY A 144 22.90 2.34 -5.12
C GLY A 144 22.85 1.50 -3.86
N ILE A 145 22.96 2.18 -2.73
CA ILE A 145 22.88 1.57 -1.42
C ILE A 145 21.74 2.23 -0.67
N VAL A 146 20.95 1.42 0.01
CA VAL A 146 19.90 1.91 0.92
C VAL A 146 20.10 1.26 2.28
N GLU A 147 20.31 2.08 3.29
CA GLU A 147 20.30 1.63 4.68
C GLU A 147 18.95 1.92 5.31
N PHE A 148 18.37 0.93 5.97
CA PHE A 148 17.04 1.06 6.56
C PHE A 148 16.92 0.33 7.88
N ALA A 149 15.91 0.72 8.65
CA ALA A 149 15.43 0.01 9.82
C ALA A 149 13.97 -0.38 9.59
N ALA A 150 13.71 -1.68 9.53
CA ALA A 150 12.38 -2.25 9.42
C ALA A 150 11.94 -2.77 10.79
N ARG A 151 10.81 -2.28 11.26
CA ARG A 151 10.24 -2.69 12.55
C ARG A 151 9.17 -3.73 12.33
N TYR A 152 9.22 -4.79 13.11
CA TYR A 152 8.19 -5.82 13.11
C TYR A 152 7.80 -6.19 14.54
N ARG A 153 6.56 -6.62 14.67
CA ARG A 153 6.02 -7.14 15.93
C ARG A 153 6.02 -8.65 15.86
N GLN A 154 6.61 -9.26 16.87
CA GLN A 154 6.53 -10.69 17.12
C GLN A 154 5.98 -10.86 18.55
N GLU A 155 4.83 -11.50 18.67
CA GLU A 155 4.08 -11.54 19.93
C GLU A 155 3.80 -10.12 20.47
N ASP A 156 4.26 -9.80 21.67
CA ASP A 156 4.12 -8.50 22.32
C ASP A 156 5.38 -7.62 22.23
N GLN A 157 6.40 -8.06 21.49
CA GLN A 157 7.66 -7.33 21.34
C GLN A 157 7.78 -6.70 19.95
N ILE A 158 8.46 -5.55 19.90
CA ILE A 158 8.85 -4.93 18.64
C ILE A 158 10.34 -5.08 18.49
N GLU A 159 10.71 -5.68 17.38
CA GLU A 159 12.10 -5.86 16.99
C GLU A 159 12.44 -4.97 15.79
N VAL A 160 13.70 -4.64 15.66
CA VAL A 160 14.23 -3.80 14.59
C VAL A 160 15.24 -4.60 13.78
N HIS A 161 14.92 -4.79 12.52
CA HIS A 161 15.84 -5.31 11.51
C HIS A 161 16.49 -4.13 10.80
N ARG A 162 17.79 -3.94 10.99
CA ARG A 162 18.59 -2.93 10.31
C ARG A 162 19.45 -3.60 9.26
N GLU A 163 19.43 -3.07 8.05
CA GLU A 163 20.17 -3.62 6.93
C GLU A 163 20.70 -2.50 6.04
N ARG A 164 21.92 -2.68 5.54
CA ARG A 164 22.51 -1.88 4.48
C ARG A 164 22.54 -2.72 3.23
N SER A 165 21.65 -2.40 2.27
CA SER A 165 21.37 -3.21 1.10
C SER A 165 21.96 -2.60 -0.16
N ASN A 166 22.47 -3.45 -1.05
CA ASN A 166 22.98 -3.10 -2.35
C ASN A 166 21.91 -3.31 -3.42
N PHE A 167 21.80 -2.33 -4.30
CA PHE A 167 20.89 -2.33 -5.46
C PHE A 167 21.68 -2.03 -6.71
N ARG A 168 21.25 -2.59 -7.84
CA ARG A 168 21.77 -2.25 -9.17
C ARG A 168 20.65 -2.28 -10.21
N ARG A 169 20.93 -1.76 -11.40
CA ARG A 169 20.03 -1.95 -12.54
C ARG A 169 20.37 -3.25 -13.27
N GLU A 170 19.31 -3.97 -13.64
CA GLU A 170 19.35 -5.08 -14.59
C GLU A 170 18.25 -4.85 -15.60
N ASP A 171 18.58 -4.82 -16.90
CA ASP A 171 17.64 -4.51 -17.99
C ASP A 171 16.89 -3.18 -17.75
N GLY A 172 17.57 -2.17 -17.22
CA GLY A 172 17.00 -0.86 -16.91
C GLY A 172 16.11 -0.82 -15.64
N GLN A 173 15.96 -1.92 -14.93
CA GLN A 173 15.14 -2.00 -13.72
C GLN A 173 16.00 -2.16 -12.47
N TRP A 174 15.63 -1.48 -11.41
CA TRP A 174 16.26 -1.68 -10.11
C TRP A 174 15.97 -3.08 -9.57
N VAL A 175 17.02 -3.75 -9.07
CA VAL A 175 16.94 -5.04 -8.38
C VAL A 175 17.73 -5.00 -7.08
N TYR A 176 17.28 -5.78 -6.10
CA TYR A 176 18.00 -6.02 -4.86
C TYR A 176 19.09 -7.10 -5.12
N VAL A 177 20.31 -6.84 -4.68
CA VAL A 177 21.44 -7.76 -4.84
C VAL A 177 21.68 -8.55 -3.57
N ASP A 178 22.09 -7.87 -2.53
CA ASP A 178 22.41 -8.43 -1.22
C ASP A 178 22.27 -7.36 -0.13
N GLY A 179 22.44 -7.74 1.13
CA GLY A 179 22.43 -6.81 2.25
C GLY A 179 23.24 -7.33 3.43
N ALA A 180 23.92 -6.40 4.08
CA ALA A 180 24.57 -6.64 5.35
C ALA A 180 23.62 -6.29 6.49
N VAL A 181 23.18 -7.31 7.21
CA VAL A 181 22.34 -7.13 8.41
C VAL A 181 23.25 -6.67 9.54
N THR A 182 22.99 -5.49 10.06
CA THR A 182 23.62 -4.98 11.28
C THR A 182 22.60 -5.14 12.40
N ILE A 183 22.78 -6.11 13.24
CA ILE A 183 22.01 -6.22 14.49
C ILE A 183 22.56 -5.14 15.43
N ALA A 184 22.10 -3.91 15.28
CA ALA A 184 22.20 -2.95 16.35
C ALA A 184 21.06 -3.31 17.32
N ALA A 185 21.41 -3.79 18.50
CA ALA A 185 20.51 -3.80 19.62
C ALA A 185 20.19 -2.34 19.99
N GLU A 186 19.37 -1.67 19.18
CA GLU A 186 18.59 -0.56 19.70
C GLU A 186 17.72 -1.21 20.77
N ALA A 187 17.85 -0.72 22.02
CA ALA A 187 16.95 -1.13 23.09
C ALA A 187 15.55 -1.11 22.51
N ALA A 188 14.93 -2.28 22.40
CA ALA A 188 13.58 -2.39 21.90
C ALA A 188 12.78 -1.29 22.57
N PRO A 189 12.09 -0.40 21.84
CA PRO A 189 11.27 0.59 22.49
C PRO A 189 10.36 -0.21 23.43
N GLY A 190 10.47 0.05 24.72
CA GLY A 190 9.74 -0.69 25.76
C GLY A 190 8.27 -0.82 25.38
N LYS A 191 7.50 -1.65 26.02
CA LYS A 191 6.08 -1.89 25.74
C LYS A 191 5.40 -0.59 25.31
N ILE A 192 5.00 -0.54 24.03
CA ILE A 192 4.34 0.64 23.50
C ILE A 192 3.02 0.81 24.24
N GLY A 193 2.89 1.93 24.91
CA GLY A 193 1.64 2.31 25.55
C GLY A 193 0.54 2.56 24.51
N ARG A 194 -0.70 2.24 24.85
CA ARG A 194 -1.86 2.48 23.96
C ARG A 194 -1.94 3.91 23.44
N ASN A 195 -1.42 4.88 24.18
CA ASN A 195 -1.47 6.31 23.84
C ASN A 195 -0.20 6.85 23.20
N ASP A 196 0.87 6.05 23.12
CA ASP A 196 2.13 6.47 22.52
C ASP A 196 2.00 6.69 21.01
N PRO A 197 2.88 7.50 20.41
CA PRO A 197 2.96 7.62 18.96
C PRO A 197 3.17 6.26 18.32
N CYS A 198 2.43 5.97 17.25
CA CYS A 198 2.58 4.69 16.56
C CYS A 198 3.96 4.61 15.89
N LEU A 199 4.68 3.52 16.11
CA LEU A 199 6.02 3.29 15.54
C LEU A 199 6.03 3.19 14.01
N CYS A 200 4.87 3.02 13.37
CA CYS A 200 4.78 3.04 11.92
C CYS A 200 5.01 4.43 11.30
N GLY A 201 5.27 5.45 12.10
CA GLY A 201 5.48 6.81 11.61
C GLY A 201 4.22 7.55 11.16
N SER A 202 3.03 7.00 11.38
CA SER A 202 1.75 7.62 10.96
C SER A 202 1.37 8.87 11.75
N GLY A 203 2.11 9.22 12.82
CA GLY A 203 1.75 10.30 13.74
C GLY A 203 0.52 10.04 14.61
N LYS A 204 -0.17 8.90 14.42
CA LYS A 204 -1.34 8.52 15.23
C LYS A 204 -0.91 7.80 16.50
N LYS A 205 -1.76 7.86 17.54
CA LYS A 205 -1.58 7.03 18.74
C LYS A 205 -1.66 5.56 18.38
N TYR A 206 -0.85 4.71 19.02
CA TYR A 206 -0.76 3.27 18.75
C TYR A 206 -2.13 2.59 18.72
N LYS A 207 -3.00 2.84 19.71
CA LYS A 207 -4.37 2.30 19.78
C LYS A 207 -5.30 2.73 18.64
N LYS A 208 -4.94 3.75 17.88
CA LYS A 208 -5.70 4.25 16.72
C LYS A 208 -5.02 3.95 15.38
N CYS A 209 -4.01 3.08 15.39
CA CYS A 209 -3.20 2.72 14.24
C CYS A 209 -2.90 1.21 14.24
N CYS A 210 -1.64 0.82 14.52
CA CYS A 210 -1.23 -0.59 14.49
C CYS A 210 -1.70 -1.40 15.71
N GLY A 211 -2.17 -0.76 16.75
CA GLY A 211 -2.73 -1.37 17.95
C GLY A 211 -4.27 -1.32 18.02
N ALA A 212 -4.95 -1.07 16.89
CA ALA A 212 -6.40 -1.06 16.78
C ALA A 212 -6.95 -2.47 16.58
#